data_4cd12390b9c8578886c44f61b5c4416a
#
_entry.id   4cd12390b9c8578886c44f61b5c4416a
#
_cell.length_a   1.000
_cell.length_b   1.000
_cell.length_c   1.000
_cell.angle_alpha   90.00
_cell.angle_beta   90.00
_cell.angle_gamma   90.00
#
_symmetry.space_group_name_H-M   'P 1'
#
loop_
_entity.id
_entity.type
_entity.pdbx_description
1 polymer ?
#
loop_
_entity_poly.entity_id
_entity_poly.type
_entity_poly.pdbx_seq_one_letter_code
_entity_poly.pdbx_strand_id
1 'polypeptide(L)'
;VSPGAARQIVRTNNTVIAATMLKRGEADAMLCGVIGRYDYHLRYMMDVVGKAPGVRDVSALSVLLLPKGTFFLVDTQVTPDPSAEELAEMTLLSAEFVQSFGETPKIALLSHSNFGADDSPCARKMRDALRMVREQAPDLEVEGEMQADAAINEDVRNRVFPNSRLKGMANLLVFPDREAANSAFNLLKSLDNGLPIGPILIGTDMPAHVLTSAVTARGIVNMAALAVVDAQIRRRLI
;
A
#
# COMPACT_ATOMS: atom_id res chain seq x y z
N VAL A 1 -10.63 23.06 -13.72
CA VAL A 1 -11.89 22.70 -14.41
C VAL A 1 -12.83 23.89 -14.28
N SER A 2 -13.52 24.31 -15.39
CA SER A 2 -14.50 25.38 -15.32
C SER A 2 -15.76 24.98 -14.52
N PRO A 3 -16.50 25.91 -13.90
CA PRO A 3 -17.72 25.57 -13.15
C PRO A 3 -18.77 24.81 -13.98
N GLY A 4 -18.88 25.08 -15.26
CA GLY A 4 -19.77 24.36 -16.17
C GLY A 4 -19.34 22.93 -16.40
N ALA A 5 -18.05 22.68 -16.67
CA ALA A 5 -17.49 21.34 -16.81
C ALA A 5 -17.55 20.54 -15.50
N ALA A 6 -17.29 21.17 -14.36
CA ALA A 6 -17.42 20.53 -13.05
C ALA A 6 -18.86 20.04 -12.80
N ARG A 7 -19.87 20.86 -13.11
CA ARG A 7 -21.29 20.48 -12.99
C ARG A 7 -21.64 19.30 -13.90
N GLN A 8 -21.09 19.23 -15.10
CA GLN A 8 -21.32 18.11 -16.02
C GLN A 8 -20.68 16.84 -15.50
N ILE A 9 -19.42 16.90 -15.05
CA ILE A 9 -18.69 15.73 -14.51
C ILE A 9 -19.43 15.16 -13.29
N VAL A 10 -19.83 16.00 -12.34
CA VAL A 10 -20.59 15.55 -11.13
C VAL A 10 -21.93 14.90 -11.49
N ARG A 11 -22.52 15.19 -12.64
CA ARG A 11 -23.79 14.57 -13.07
C ARG A 11 -23.63 13.24 -13.79
N THR A 12 -22.45 12.97 -14.33
CA THR A 12 -22.23 11.84 -15.27
C THR A 12 -21.15 10.85 -14.83
N ASN A 13 -20.33 11.21 -13.83
CA ASN A 13 -19.22 10.36 -13.37
C ASN A 13 -19.49 9.86 -11.95
N ASN A 14 -19.79 8.57 -11.82
CA ASN A 14 -20.13 7.93 -10.55
C ASN A 14 -19.02 8.07 -9.50
N THR A 15 -17.75 8.02 -9.89
CA THR A 15 -16.60 8.20 -8.98
C THR A 15 -16.59 9.61 -8.41
N VAL A 16 -16.82 10.62 -9.24
CA VAL A 16 -16.85 12.03 -8.81
C VAL A 16 -18.07 12.30 -7.93
N ILE A 17 -19.23 11.68 -8.23
CA ILE A 17 -20.43 11.78 -7.38
C ILE A 17 -20.10 11.24 -5.97
N ALA A 18 -19.58 10.01 -5.89
CA ALA A 18 -19.23 9.38 -4.61
C ALA A 18 -18.17 10.18 -3.84
N ALA A 19 -17.10 10.62 -4.52
CA ALA A 19 -16.05 11.44 -3.93
C ALA A 19 -16.57 12.78 -3.39
N THR A 20 -17.53 13.39 -4.11
CA THR A 20 -18.18 14.64 -3.66
C THR A 20 -19.06 14.41 -2.44
N MET A 21 -19.81 13.31 -2.36
CA MET A 21 -20.60 12.95 -1.19
C MET A 21 -19.69 12.73 0.03
N LEU A 22 -18.57 12.01 -0.15
CA LEU A 22 -17.58 11.81 0.90
C LEU A 22 -17.01 13.16 1.37
N LYS A 23 -16.56 14.04 0.46
CA LYS A 23 -15.99 15.36 0.80
C LYS A 23 -16.97 16.29 1.50
N ARG A 24 -18.27 16.13 1.26
CA ARG A 24 -19.35 16.88 1.92
C ARG A 24 -19.77 16.29 3.26
N GLY A 25 -19.20 15.16 3.68
CA GLY A 25 -19.59 14.47 4.91
C GLY A 25 -20.95 13.75 4.83
N GLU A 26 -21.45 13.50 3.61
CA GLU A 26 -22.68 12.73 3.36
C GLU A 26 -22.42 11.20 3.41
N ALA A 27 -21.16 10.81 3.43
CA ALA A 27 -20.68 9.44 3.63
C ALA A 27 -19.39 9.46 4.45
N ASP A 28 -19.07 8.35 5.10
CA ASP A 28 -17.87 8.19 5.95
C ASP A 28 -16.69 7.61 5.21
N ALA A 29 -16.96 6.85 4.16
CA ALA A 29 -15.97 6.23 3.28
C ALA A 29 -16.55 6.02 1.88
N MET A 30 -15.69 5.79 0.89
CA MET A 30 -16.12 5.42 -0.45
C MET A 30 -15.33 4.26 -1.04
N LEU A 31 -16.05 3.44 -1.80
CA LEU A 31 -15.48 2.44 -2.71
C LEU A 31 -15.94 2.76 -4.14
N CYS A 32 -15.03 2.70 -5.09
CA CYS A 32 -15.35 2.84 -6.51
C CYS A 32 -14.54 1.84 -7.35
N GLY A 33 -14.68 1.85 -8.67
CA GLY A 33 -13.98 0.92 -9.57
C GLY A 33 -14.87 -0.24 -9.99
N VAL A 34 -14.29 -1.45 -10.10
CA VAL A 34 -14.88 -2.69 -10.62
C VAL A 34 -15.07 -2.65 -12.15
N ILE A 35 -15.64 -1.60 -12.70
CA ILE A 35 -15.83 -1.38 -14.14
C ILE A 35 -14.98 -0.21 -14.59
N GLY A 36 -14.19 -0.40 -15.63
CA GLY A 36 -13.28 0.63 -16.15
C GLY A 36 -11.85 0.44 -15.68
N ARG A 37 -11.01 1.42 -15.97
CA ARG A 37 -9.58 1.38 -15.64
C ARG A 37 -9.35 1.94 -14.24
N TYR A 38 -8.45 1.31 -13.49
CA TYR A 38 -8.07 1.71 -12.14
C TYR A 38 -7.56 3.15 -12.07
N ASP A 39 -6.64 3.52 -12.98
CA ASP A 39 -6.04 4.85 -13.06
C ASP A 39 -7.06 5.96 -13.35
N TYR A 40 -8.12 5.64 -14.11
CA TYR A 40 -9.22 6.56 -14.38
C TYR A 40 -9.98 6.92 -13.09
N HIS A 41 -10.37 5.90 -12.32
CA HIS A 41 -11.07 6.10 -11.04
C HIS A 41 -10.18 6.81 -10.02
N LEU A 42 -8.90 6.38 -9.91
CA LEU A 42 -7.93 6.98 -9.01
C LEU A 42 -7.79 8.48 -9.27
N ARG A 43 -7.58 8.88 -10.53
CA ARG A 43 -7.44 10.29 -10.89
C ARG A 43 -8.65 11.12 -10.48
N TYR A 44 -9.87 10.70 -10.84
CA TYR A 44 -11.09 11.44 -10.50
C TYR A 44 -11.37 11.47 -8.99
N MET A 45 -11.05 10.43 -8.30
CA MET A 45 -11.16 10.39 -6.84
C MET A 45 -10.15 11.36 -6.20
N MET A 46 -8.90 11.36 -6.66
CA MET A 46 -7.86 12.24 -6.13
C MET A 46 -8.11 13.71 -6.44
N ASP A 47 -8.74 14.04 -7.59
CA ASP A 47 -9.15 15.41 -7.93
C ASP A 47 -10.15 16.00 -6.90
N VAL A 48 -10.91 15.19 -6.19
CA VAL A 48 -11.95 15.61 -5.23
C VAL A 48 -11.53 15.36 -3.78
N VAL A 49 -11.06 14.16 -3.45
CA VAL A 49 -10.67 13.76 -2.09
C VAL A 49 -9.35 14.41 -1.72
N GLY A 50 -8.35 14.25 -2.58
CA GLY A 50 -6.99 14.75 -2.33
C GLY A 50 -6.13 13.81 -1.49
N LYS A 51 -4.91 14.27 -1.22
CA LYS A 51 -3.93 13.60 -0.37
C LYS A 51 -4.06 14.10 1.06
N ALA A 52 -3.73 13.27 2.02
CA ALA A 52 -3.63 13.67 3.42
C ALA A 52 -2.57 14.77 3.61
N PRO A 53 -2.73 15.67 4.59
CA PRO A 53 -1.75 16.70 4.86
C PRO A 53 -0.34 16.12 5.08
N GLY A 54 0.65 16.67 4.39
CA GLY A 54 2.05 16.22 4.48
C GLY A 54 2.41 15.02 3.61
N VAL A 55 1.45 14.35 2.99
CA VAL A 55 1.69 13.21 2.10
C VAL A 55 2.02 13.70 0.69
N ARG A 56 3.13 13.22 0.12
CA ARG A 56 3.57 13.56 -1.24
C ARG A 56 2.79 12.79 -2.28
N ASP A 57 2.61 11.46 -2.05
CA ASP A 57 1.83 10.63 -2.97
C ASP A 57 1.08 9.51 -2.25
N VAL A 58 0.02 9.03 -2.91
CA VAL A 58 -0.76 7.90 -2.43
C VAL A 58 -0.14 6.60 -2.94
N SER A 59 -0.31 5.52 -2.19
CA SER A 59 0.16 4.19 -2.57
C SER A 59 -0.94 3.17 -2.39
N ALA A 60 -0.79 2.00 -3.00
CA ALA A 60 -1.74 0.91 -2.90
C ALA A 60 -1.15 -0.27 -2.13
N LEU A 61 -1.67 -0.50 -0.95
CA LEU A 61 -1.37 -1.66 -0.11
C LEU A 61 -2.32 -2.81 -0.43
N SER A 62 -1.79 -3.98 -0.70
CA SER A 62 -2.59 -5.20 -0.84
C SER A 62 -2.29 -6.16 0.30
N VAL A 63 -3.34 -6.70 0.90
CA VAL A 63 -3.24 -7.70 1.97
C VAL A 63 -3.49 -9.08 1.39
N LEU A 64 -2.73 -10.05 1.84
CA LEU A 64 -2.87 -11.45 1.47
C LEU A 64 -2.86 -12.31 2.74
N LEU A 65 -4.00 -12.92 3.03
CA LEU A 65 -4.11 -13.88 4.14
C LEU A 65 -3.73 -15.26 3.62
N LEU A 66 -2.61 -15.78 4.10
CA LEU A 66 -2.08 -17.10 3.77
C LEU A 66 -2.09 -18.00 5.01
N PRO A 67 -1.95 -19.32 4.88
CA PRO A 67 -1.79 -20.23 6.02
C PRO A 67 -0.60 -19.88 6.92
N LYS A 68 0.43 -19.25 6.35
CA LYS A 68 1.63 -18.81 7.09
C LYS A 68 1.46 -17.49 7.84
N GLY A 69 0.40 -16.73 7.59
CA GLY A 69 0.15 -15.42 8.22
C GLY A 69 -0.41 -14.38 7.27
N THR A 70 -0.56 -13.17 7.80
CA THR A 70 -1.00 -11.99 7.04
C THR A 70 0.20 -11.29 6.42
N PHE A 71 0.15 -11.05 5.12
CA PHE A 71 1.17 -10.32 4.38
C PHE A 71 0.60 -9.05 3.77
N PHE A 72 1.36 -7.99 3.87
CA PHE A 72 1.08 -6.69 3.30
C PHE A 72 2.10 -6.40 2.21
N LEU A 73 1.65 -6.09 0.99
CA LEU A 73 2.50 -5.84 -0.17
C LEU A 73 2.25 -4.42 -0.70
N VAL A 74 3.30 -3.63 -0.90
CA VAL A 74 3.23 -2.24 -1.39
C VAL A 74 4.36 -1.93 -2.40
N ASP A 75 4.18 -1.17 -3.47
CA ASP A 75 2.94 -0.64 -4.03
C ASP A 75 2.45 -1.56 -5.15
N THR A 76 1.22 -2.03 -5.08
CA THR A 76 0.70 -3.01 -6.04
C THR A 76 -0.03 -2.40 -7.24
N GLN A 77 -0.35 -1.07 -7.25
CA GLN A 77 -1.26 -0.50 -8.26
C GLN A 77 -0.95 0.93 -8.72
N VAL A 78 -0.30 1.77 -7.91
CA VAL A 78 -0.24 3.21 -8.15
C VAL A 78 1.05 3.64 -8.82
N THR A 79 2.19 3.54 -8.14
CA THR A 79 3.46 4.13 -8.56
C THR A 79 4.30 3.14 -9.38
N PRO A 80 4.51 3.40 -10.69
CA PRO A 80 5.21 2.44 -11.55
C PRO A 80 6.66 2.20 -11.14
N ASP A 81 7.42 3.27 -10.91
CA ASP A 81 8.84 3.24 -10.53
C ASP A 81 9.11 4.34 -9.50
N PRO A 82 8.89 4.05 -8.21
CA PRO A 82 9.04 5.03 -7.15
C PRO A 82 10.51 5.41 -6.92
N SER A 83 10.75 6.66 -6.53
CA SER A 83 12.04 7.13 -6.02
C SER A 83 12.31 6.56 -4.62
N ALA A 84 13.52 6.76 -4.08
CA ALA A 84 13.86 6.35 -2.72
C ALA A 84 13.00 7.09 -1.67
N GLU A 85 12.69 8.36 -1.92
CA GLU A 85 11.83 9.18 -1.06
C GLU A 85 10.38 8.67 -1.05
N GLU A 86 9.85 8.33 -2.22
CA GLU A 86 8.51 7.75 -2.35
C GLU A 86 8.44 6.36 -1.71
N LEU A 87 9.48 5.53 -1.86
CA LEU A 87 9.59 4.24 -1.17
C LEU A 87 9.63 4.40 0.35
N ALA A 88 10.37 5.38 0.86
CA ALA A 88 10.41 5.66 2.30
C ALA A 88 9.04 6.11 2.80
N GLU A 89 8.37 7.04 2.11
CA GLU A 89 7.03 7.52 2.48
C GLU A 89 6.00 6.39 2.48
N MET A 90 5.92 5.61 1.38
CA MET A 90 4.96 4.50 1.31
C MET A 90 5.24 3.41 2.36
N THR A 91 6.50 3.22 2.75
CA THR A 91 6.87 2.31 3.84
C THR A 91 6.31 2.79 5.17
N LEU A 92 6.48 4.08 5.49
CA LEU A 92 5.98 4.68 6.74
C LEU A 92 4.45 4.67 6.79
N LEU A 93 3.78 5.10 5.72
CA LEU A 93 2.31 5.07 5.62
C LEU A 93 1.75 3.64 5.74
N SER A 94 2.45 2.67 5.14
CA SER A 94 2.06 1.26 5.26
C SER A 94 2.24 0.73 6.68
N ALA A 95 3.32 1.10 7.36
CA ALA A 95 3.57 0.71 8.74
C ALA A 95 2.49 1.27 9.69
N GLU A 96 2.13 2.54 9.54
CA GLU A 96 1.03 3.16 10.30
C GLU A 96 -0.30 2.44 10.05
N PHE A 97 -0.58 2.11 8.79
CA PHE A 97 -1.79 1.36 8.44
C PHE A 97 -1.80 -0.02 9.12
N VAL A 98 -0.71 -0.79 9.03
CA VAL A 98 -0.59 -2.11 9.66
C VAL A 98 -0.80 -2.02 11.17
N GLN A 99 -0.19 -1.03 11.83
CA GLN A 99 -0.37 -0.79 13.27
C GLN A 99 -1.81 -0.44 13.63
N SER A 100 -2.48 0.37 12.82
CA SER A 100 -3.87 0.77 13.07
C SER A 100 -4.86 -0.39 13.04
N PHE A 101 -4.50 -1.48 12.38
CA PHE A 101 -5.26 -2.75 12.36
C PHE A 101 -4.82 -3.75 13.43
N GLY A 102 -3.95 -3.33 14.36
CA GLY A 102 -3.53 -4.13 15.51
C GLY A 102 -2.39 -5.11 15.24
N GLU A 103 -1.76 -5.04 14.07
CA GLU A 103 -0.60 -5.85 13.71
C GLU A 103 0.70 -5.09 13.94
N THR A 104 1.75 -5.79 14.34
CA THR A 104 3.10 -5.20 14.43
C THR A 104 3.79 -5.29 13.06
N PRO A 105 4.15 -4.16 12.42
CA PRO A 105 4.82 -4.19 11.14
C PRO A 105 6.25 -4.70 11.26
N LYS A 106 6.57 -5.77 10.55
CA LYS A 106 7.89 -6.33 10.33
C LYS A 106 8.26 -6.14 8.88
N ILE A 107 9.12 -5.17 8.60
CA ILE A 107 9.23 -4.57 7.27
C ILE A 107 10.48 -5.07 6.56
N ALA A 108 10.32 -5.54 5.34
CA ALA A 108 11.42 -5.87 4.44
C ALA A 108 11.37 -5.03 3.16
N LEU A 109 12.45 -4.30 2.87
CA LEU A 109 12.65 -3.65 1.59
C LEU A 109 13.30 -4.63 0.62
N LEU A 110 12.55 -5.04 -0.39
CA LEU A 110 12.91 -6.14 -1.28
C LEU A 110 13.78 -5.70 -2.46
N SER A 111 14.69 -6.55 -2.83
CA SER A 111 15.58 -6.38 -3.98
C SER A 111 16.00 -7.75 -4.52
N HIS A 112 16.65 -7.76 -5.69
CA HIS A 112 17.41 -8.90 -6.17
C HIS A 112 18.77 -9.06 -5.45
N SER A 113 19.18 -8.05 -4.68
CA SER A 113 20.42 -7.98 -3.89
C SER A 113 20.15 -8.23 -2.39
N ASN A 114 21.16 -8.72 -1.68
CA ASN A 114 21.16 -8.85 -0.24
C ASN A 114 22.22 -7.94 0.39
N PHE A 115 21.82 -6.95 1.18
CA PHE A 115 22.65 -6.16 2.10
C PHE A 115 23.94 -5.60 1.47
N GLY A 116 23.83 -4.98 0.29
CA GLY A 116 24.95 -4.37 -0.41
C GLY A 116 25.76 -5.32 -1.30
N ALA A 117 25.25 -6.52 -1.58
CA ALA A 117 25.92 -7.48 -2.46
C ALA A 117 26.01 -6.99 -3.92
N ASP A 118 25.09 -6.11 -4.33
CA ASP A 118 25.06 -5.49 -5.65
C ASP A 118 24.91 -3.96 -5.53
N ASP A 119 25.50 -3.23 -6.47
CA ASP A 119 25.48 -1.76 -6.51
C ASP A 119 24.71 -1.20 -7.70
N SER A 120 23.74 -1.96 -8.22
CA SER A 120 22.82 -1.50 -9.26
C SER A 120 21.96 -0.32 -8.76
N PRO A 121 21.44 0.51 -9.68
CA PRO A 121 20.56 1.63 -9.31
C PRO A 121 19.34 1.19 -8.47
N CYS A 122 18.76 0.03 -8.78
CA CYS A 122 17.63 -0.52 -8.05
C CYS A 122 18.03 -0.89 -6.60
N ALA A 123 19.15 -1.58 -6.39
CA ALA A 123 19.62 -1.94 -5.06
C ALA A 123 19.97 -0.69 -4.22
N ARG A 124 20.65 0.30 -4.83
CA ARG A 124 20.95 1.59 -4.17
C ARG A 124 19.67 2.32 -3.75
N LYS A 125 18.68 2.39 -4.63
CA LYS A 125 17.38 3.01 -4.34
C LYS A 125 16.74 2.42 -3.08
N MET A 126 16.76 1.11 -2.93
CA MET A 126 16.18 0.43 -1.75
C MET A 126 17.01 0.70 -0.47
N ARG A 127 18.33 0.76 -0.56
CA ARG A 127 19.19 1.15 0.58
C ARG A 127 18.97 2.59 1.01
N ASP A 128 18.83 3.51 0.06
CA ASP A 128 18.54 4.91 0.36
C ASP A 128 17.18 5.07 1.03
N ALA A 129 16.14 4.36 0.54
CA ALA A 129 14.84 4.32 1.16
C ALA A 129 14.92 3.78 2.60
N LEU A 130 15.64 2.68 2.83
CA LEU A 130 15.84 2.13 4.18
C LEU A 130 16.48 3.15 5.13
N ARG A 131 17.51 3.86 4.66
CA ARG A 131 18.18 4.89 5.46
C ARG A 131 17.19 5.98 5.88
N MET A 132 16.38 6.49 4.93
CA MET A 132 15.37 7.52 5.19
C MET A 132 14.28 7.05 6.17
N VAL A 133 13.83 5.80 6.05
CA VAL A 133 12.87 5.23 7.00
C VAL A 133 13.47 5.16 8.41
N ARG A 134 14.70 4.71 8.54
CA ARG A 134 15.38 4.61 9.83
C ARG A 134 15.67 5.96 10.49
N GLU A 135 15.91 7.00 9.70
CA GLU A 135 16.08 8.37 10.17
C GLU A 135 14.76 8.95 10.71
N GLN A 136 13.63 8.65 10.06
CA GLN A 136 12.32 9.19 10.42
C GLN A 136 11.62 8.37 11.52
N ALA A 137 11.84 7.06 11.53
CA ALA A 137 11.19 6.13 12.45
C ALA A 137 12.20 5.08 12.97
N PRO A 138 13.11 5.46 13.87
CA PRO A 138 14.21 4.62 14.33
C PRO A 138 13.76 3.35 15.09
N ASP A 139 12.54 3.36 15.63
CA ASP A 139 11.97 2.25 16.40
C ASP A 139 11.25 1.22 15.52
N LEU A 140 11.06 1.50 14.22
CA LEU A 140 10.46 0.52 13.31
C LEU A 140 11.40 -0.67 13.06
N GLU A 141 10.82 -1.88 13.12
CA GLU A 141 11.50 -3.11 12.75
C GLU A 141 11.57 -3.23 11.23
N VAL A 142 12.54 -2.55 10.63
CA VAL A 142 12.75 -2.46 9.18
C VAL A 142 14.15 -2.90 8.79
N GLU A 143 14.25 -3.70 7.72
CA GLU A 143 15.51 -4.21 7.20
C GLU A 143 15.51 -4.29 5.66
N GLY A 144 16.68 -4.31 5.06
CA GLY A 144 16.90 -4.43 3.59
C GLY A 144 18.24 -3.81 3.17
N GLU A 145 18.53 -3.70 1.88
CA GLU A 145 17.77 -4.39 0.84
C GLU A 145 18.04 -5.90 0.93
N MET A 146 17.02 -6.71 0.66
CA MET A 146 17.17 -8.16 0.71
C MET A 146 16.29 -8.89 -0.31
N GLN A 147 16.67 -10.11 -0.64
CA GLN A 147 15.85 -11.00 -1.45
C GLN A 147 14.62 -11.48 -0.67
N ALA A 148 13.56 -11.85 -1.39
CA ALA A 148 12.29 -12.22 -0.78
C ALA A 148 12.38 -13.46 0.13
N ASP A 149 13.25 -14.41 -0.16
CA ASP A 149 13.50 -15.58 0.69
C ASP A 149 14.14 -15.20 2.03
N ALA A 150 15.08 -14.25 2.04
CA ALA A 150 15.67 -13.71 3.27
C ALA A 150 14.63 -12.89 4.08
N ALA A 151 13.66 -12.26 3.43
CA ALA A 151 12.60 -11.53 4.11
C ALA A 151 11.65 -12.46 4.89
N ILE A 152 11.28 -13.60 4.30
CA ILE A 152 10.29 -14.51 4.88
C ILE A 152 10.90 -15.68 5.68
N ASN A 153 12.24 -15.86 5.63
CA ASN A 153 12.94 -16.91 6.34
C ASN A 153 14.14 -16.34 7.12
N GLU A 154 14.00 -16.32 8.43
CA GLU A 154 15.03 -15.79 9.34
C GLU A 154 16.35 -16.54 9.25
N ASP A 155 16.34 -17.87 9.07
CA ASP A 155 17.56 -18.65 8.96
C ASP A 155 18.33 -18.32 7.68
N VAL A 156 17.62 -18.10 6.58
CA VAL A 156 18.24 -17.62 5.32
C VAL A 156 18.85 -16.24 5.53
N ARG A 157 18.11 -15.33 6.12
CA ARG A 157 18.58 -13.97 6.41
C ARG A 157 19.80 -13.97 7.34
N ASN A 158 19.78 -14.73 8.40
CA ASN A 158 20.89 -14.77 9.37
C ASN A 158 22.18 -15.35 8.78
N ARG A 159 22.12 -16.18 7.74
CA ARG A 159 23.33 -16.66 7.03
C ARG A 159 24.05 -15.54 6.27
N VAL A 160 23.30 -14.60 5.71
CA VAL A 160 23.85 -13.47 4.92
C VAL A 160 24.04 -12.22 5.75
N PHE A 161 23.20 -12.00 6.77
CA PHE A 161 23.26 -10.82 7.65
C PHE A 161 22.84 -11.15 9.08
N PRO A 162 23.75 -11.70 9.93
CA PRO A 162 23.45 -12.12 11.30
C PRO A 162 22.97 -10.99 12.24
N ASN A 163 23.34 -9.75 11.95
CA ASN A 163 23.02 -8.57 12.76
C ASN A 163 21.73 -7.85 12.31
N SER A 164 20.87 -8.52 11.58
CA SER A 164 19.60 -7.96 11.11
C SER A 164 18.74 -7.47 12.30
N ARG A 165 18.14 -6.29 12.15
CA ARG A 165 17.15 -5.77 13.09
C ARG A 165 15.83 -6.50 12.99
N LEU A 166 15.47 -6.99 11.81
CA LEU A 166 14.26 -7.75 11.57
C LEU A 166 14.35 -9.13 12.26
N LYS A 167 13.35 -9.45 13.08
CA LYS A 167 13.26 -10.73 13.80
C LYS A 167 12.06 -11.55 13.30
N GLY A 168 12.31 -12.82 13.06
CA GLY A 168 11.29 -13.69 12.47
C GLY A 168 11.01 -13.36 11.00
N MET A 169 9.79 -13.61 10.57
CA MET A 169 9.31 -13.41 9.22
C MET A 169 8.80 -11.97 9.03
N ALA A 170 9.17 -11.31 7.92
CA ALA A 170 8.55 -10.05 7.52
C ALA A 170 7.09 -10.25 7.15
N ASN A 171 6.23 -9.32 7.55
CA ASN A 171 4.83 -9.28 7.16
C ASN A 171 4.48 -8.08 6.26
N LEU A 172 5.31 -7.04 6.24
CA LEU A 172 5.17 -5.91 5.32
C LEU A 172 6.33 -5.93 4.32
N LEU A 173 5.98 -6.19 3.05
CA LEU A 173 6.91 -6.34 1.93
C LEU A 173 6.84 -5.11 1.02
N VAL A 174 7.93 -4.36 0.96
CA VAL A 174 8.09 -3.17 0.13
C VAL A 174 8.87 -3.53 -1.11
N PHE A 175 8.27 -3.37 -2.27
CA PHE A 175 8.88 -3.75 -3.55
C PHE A 175 9.51 -2.54 -4.24
N PRO A 176 10.55 -2.76 -5.07
CA PRO A 176 11.26 -1.67 -5.74
C PRO A 176 10.43 -0.96 -6.82
N ASP A 177 9.39 -1.63 -7.32
CA ASP A 177 8.50 -1.11 -8.34
C ASP A 177 7.15 -1.85 -8.33
N ARG A 178 6.15 -1.26 -9.00
CA ARG A 178 4.79 -1.81 -9.09
C ARG A 178 4.73 -3.14 -9.82
N GLU A 179 5.57 -3.37 -10.82
CA GLU A 179 5.53 -4.61 -11.61
C GLU A 179 5.96 -5.79 -10.77
N ALA A 180 7.02 -5.62 -9.97
CA ALA A 180 7.48 -6.64 -9.03
C ALA A 180 6.41 -6.91 -7.95
N ALA A 181 5.84 -5.86 -7.35
CA ALA A 181 4.80 -6.00 -6.33
C ALA A 181 3.54 -6.69 -6.86
N ASN A 182 3.04 -6.23 -8.00
CA ASN A 182 1.82 -6.79 -8.62
C ASN A 182 2.02 -8.24 -9.05
N SER A 183 3.15 -8.56 -9.67
CA SER A 183 3.50 -9.92 -10.09
C SER A 183 3.60 -10.86 -8.90
N ALA A 184 4.32 -10.47 -7.85
CA ALA A 184 4.45 -11.24 -6.62
C ALA A 184 3.10 -11.47 -5.94
N PHE A 185 2.27 -10.42 -5.80
CA PHE A 185 0.94 -10.52 -5.23
C PHE A 185 0.06 -11.52 -5.98
N ASN A 186 -0.01 -11.44 -7.31
CA ASN A 186 -0.83 -12.33 -8.11
C ASN A 186 -0.32 -13.78 -8.09
N LEU A 187 0.99 -13.97 -8.07
CA LEU A 187 1.61 -15.29 -7.97
C LEU A 187 1.29 -15.95 -6.63
N LEU A 188 1.55 -15.26 -5.52
CA LEU A 188 1.30 -15.77 -4.16
C LEU A 188 -0.17 -16.07 -3.93
N LYS A 189 -1.06 -15.18 -4.35
CA LYS A 189 -2.52 -15.37 -4.29
C LYS A 189 -2.97 -16.65 -4.99
N SER A 190 -2.37 -16.97 -6.14
CA SER A 190 -2.78 -18.10 -6.97
C SER A 190 -2.17 -19.43 -6.50
N LEU A 191 -0.96 -19.41 -5.96
CA LEU A 191 -0.25 -20.62 -5.53
C LEU A 191 -0.76 -21.19 -4.21
N ASP A 192 -1.13 -20.35 -3.26
CA ASP A 192 -1.43 -20.77 -1.89
C ASP A 192 -2.91 -20.50 -1.49
N ASN A 193 -3.80 -20.35 -2.45
CA ASN A 193 -5.22 -20.04 -2.24
C ASN A 193 -5.44 -18.87 -1.26
N GLY A 194 -4.56 -17.89 -1.32
CA GLY A 194 -4.58 -16.73 -0.44
C GLY A 194 -5.87 -15.92 -0.60
N LEU A 195 -6.42 -15.45 0.52
CA LEU A 195 -7.54 -14.51 0.52
C LEU A 195 -7.01 -13.08 0.33
N PRO A 196 -7.24 -12.46 -0.83
CA PRO A 196 -6.80 -11.09 -1.08
C PRO A 196 -7.77 -10.07 -0.48
N ILE A 197 -7.24 -8.99 0.11
CA ILE A 197 -7.97 -7.78 0.50
C ILE A 197 -7.22 -6.58 -0.10
N GLY A 198 -7.94 -5.74 -0.83
CA GLY A 198 -7.33 -4.59 -1.49
C GLY A 198 -7.70 -4.49 -2.98
N PRO A 199 -7.03 -3.57 -3.70
CA PRO A 199 -6.01 -2.65 -3.19
C PRO A 199 -6.58 -1.59 -2.26
N ILE A 200 -5.85 -1.30 -1.18
CA ILE A 200 -6.19 -0.32 -0.16
C ILE A 200 -5.36 0.93 -0.46
N LEU A 201 -6.00 2.06 -0.74
CA LEU A 201 -5.27 3.31 -0.91
C LEU A 201 -4.90 3.88 0.46
N ILE A 202 -3.62 4.15 0.63
CA ILE A 202 -3.04 4.84 1.78
C ILE A 202 -2.53 6.21 1.36
N GLY A 203 -2.51 7.17 2.30
CA GLY A 203 -2.12 8.55 2.02
C GLY A 203 -3.24 9.44 1.47
N THR A 204 -4.48 8.96 1.39
CA THR A 204 -5.66 9.78 1.03
C THR A 204 -6.15 10.61 2.21
N ASP A 205 -6.70 11.81 1.94
CA ASP A 205 -7.26 12.71 2.97
C ASP A 205 -8.46 12.09 3.70
N MET A 206 -9.24 11.26 3.01
CA MET A 206 -10.41 10.57 3.54
C MET A 206 -10.40 9.08 3.15
N PRO A 207 -11.14 8.20 3.86
CA PRO A 207 -11.23 6.78 3.51
C PRO A 207 -11.85 6.57 2.12
N ALA A 208 -11.01 6.35 1.12
CA ALA A 208 -11.45 6.22 -0.26
C ALA A 208 -10.58 5.18 -0.99
N HIS A 209 -11.21 4.16 -1.57
CA HIS A 209 -10.46 3.08 -2.22
C HIS A 209 -11.02 2.77 -3.60
N VAL A 210 -10.13 2.34 -4.50
CA VAL A 210 -10.47 1.93 -5.87
C VAL A 210 -10.32 0.42 -5.99
N LEU A 211 -11.40 -0.27 -6.34
CA LEU A 211 -11.42 -1.71 -6.55
C LEU A 211 -11.02 -2.05 -7.99
N THR A 212 -10.34 -3.17 -8.18
CA THR A 212 -10.03 -3.70 -9.51
C THR A 212 -11.19 -4.54 -10.05
N SER A 213 -11.20 -4.77 -11.36
CA SER A 213 -12.20 -5.65 -12.01
C SER A 213 -12.12 -7.12 -11.58
N ALA A 214 -11.01 -7.52 -10.95
CA ALA A 214 -10.82 -8.89 -10.44
C ALA A 214 -11.39 -9.10 -9.03
N VAL A 215 -12.02 -8.08 -8.42
CA VAL A 215 -12.59 -8.19 -7.08
C VAL A 215 -13.78 -9.15 -7.07
N THR A 216 -13.84 -10.01 -6.06
CA THR A 216 -14.99 -10.89 -5.80
C THR A 216 -16.04 -10.21 -4.92
N ALA A 217 -17.26 -10.76 -4.85
CA ALA A 217 -18.29 -10.26 -3.91
C ALA A 217 -17.76 -10.24 -2.45
N ARG A 218 -17.05 -11.30 -2.03
CA ARG A 218 -16.39 -11.35 -0.72
C ARG A 218 -15.32 -10.27 -0.57
N GLY A 219 -14.56 -10.00 -1.62
CA GLY A 219 -13.57 -8.91 -1.64
C GLY A 219 -14.21 -7.54 -1.44
N ILE A 220 -15.37 -7.28 -2.06
CA ILE A 220 -16.13 -6.04 -1.86
C ILE A 220 -16.58 -5.90 -0.40
N VAL A 221 -17.12 -6.97 0.20
CA VAL A 221 -17.55 -6.97 1.62
C VAL A 221 -16.36 -6.69 2.53
N ASN A 222 -15.22 -7.34 2.31
CA ASN A 222 -14.00 -7.12 3.09
C ASN A 222 -13.51 -5.67 2.98
N MET A 223 -13.50 -5.12 1.76
CA MET A 223 -13.10 -3.73 1.54
C MET A 223 -14.09 -2.72 2.14
N ALA A 224 -15.39 -3.03 2.14
CA ALA A 224 -16.38 -2.19 2.82
C ALA A 224 -16.16 -2.18 4.34
N ALA A 225 -15.95 -3.34 4.95
CA ALA A 225 -15.63 -3.45 6.38
C ALA A 225 -14.34 -2.68 6.73
N LEU A 226 -13.29 -2.83 5.92
CA LEU A 226 -12.02 -2.12 6.09
C LEU A 226 -12.21 -0.60 5.99
N ALA A 227 -12.95 -0.11 5.00
CA ALA A 227 -13.22 1.32 4.81
C ALA A 227 -13.99 1.91 6.01
N VAL A 228 -14.93 1.15 6.60
CA VAL A 228 -15.64 1.56 7.83
C VAL A 228 -14.69 1.64 9.01
N VAL A 229 -13.81 0.65 9.19
CA VAL A 229 -12.81 0.66 10.28
C VAL A 229 -11.85 1.83 10.12
N ASP A 230 -11.33 2.08 8.91
CA ASP A 230 -10.46 3.25 8.64
C ASP A 230 -11.18 4.57 8.98
N ALA A 231 -12.45 4.72 8.58
CA ALA A 231 -13.24 5.89 8.93
C ALA A 231 -13.41 6.06 10.46
N GLN A 232 -13.62 4.97 11.20
CA GLN A 232 -13.73 4.99 12.65
C GLN A 232 -12.41 5.35 13.34
N ILE A 233 -11.29 4.82 12.84
CA ILE A 233 -9.95 5.13 13.37
C ILE A 233 -9.67 6.62 13.19
N ARG A 234 -9.85 7.15 11.98
CA ARG A 234 -9.61 8.57 11.68
C ARG A 234 -10.47 9.52 12.52
N ARG A 235 -11.73 9.16 12.82
CA ARG A 235 -12.59 9.94 13.70
C ARG A 235 -12.13 9.97 15.16
N ARG A 236 -11.41 8.96 15.64
CA ARG A 236 -10.89 8.93 17.02
C ARG A 236 -9.62 9.75 17.17
N LEU A 237 -8.97 10.10 16.09
CA LEU A 237 -7.72 10.89 16.06
C LEU A 237 -7.99 12.40 15.91
N ILE A 238 -9.24 12.80 15.67
CA ILE A 238 -9.73 14.19 15.64
C ILE A 238 -10.38 14.53 16.99
#